data_21234e9a45de39e3fb7e2e983acb572a
#
_entry.id   21234e9a45de39e3fb7e2e983acb572a
#
_cell.length_a   1.000
_cell.length_b   1.000
_cell.length_c   1.000
_cell.angle_alpha   90.00
_cell.angle_beta   90.00
_cell.angle_gamma   90.00
#
_symmetry.space_group_name_H-M   'P 1'
#
loop_
_entity.id
_entity.type
_entity.pdbx_description
1 polymer ?
#
loop_
_entity_poly.entity_id
_entity_poly.type
_entity_poly.pdbx_seq_one_letter_code
_entity_poly.pdbx_strand_id
1 'polypeptide(L)'
;MFANGEVLVQKFGGSSMGSVERIKKVAERIAEKARRGHRMVVVVSAMGDTTDDLIALMNKVTPVPERRELDHIMATGEMVSASLAAAALKDLGVRSRSFNAFNLQLFSEMQGEDYNIIRIGRARQLAEFLEPGTVAVVAGFQ
;
A
#
# COMPACT_ATOMS: atom_id res chain seq x y z
N MET A 1 -6.18 -15.08 13.27
CA MET A 1 -5.05 -15.98 13.42
C MET A 1 -4.81 -16.65 12.07
N PHE A 2 -3.64 -16.50 11.48
CA PHE A 2 -3.36 -17.12 10.20
C PHE A 2 -3.27 -18.64 10.40
N ALA A 3 -4.15 -19.39 9.76
CA ALA A 3 -4.08 -20.85 9.84
C ALA A 3 -2.83 -21.32 9.08
N ASN A 4 -1.89 -21.91 9.80
CA ASN A 4 -0.70 -22.65 9.34
C ASN A 4 -0.13 -22.24 7.96
N GLY A 5 0.62 -21.14 7.90
CA GLY A 5 1.39 -20.78 6.71
C GLY A 5 2.05 -19.40 6.89
N GLU A 6 3.30 -19.32 6.49
CA GLU A 6 4.04 -18.05 6.48
C GLU A 6 3.39 -17.03 5.53
N VAL A 7 3.32 -15.77 5.97
CA VAL A 7 2.94 -14.64 5.14
C VAL A 7 4.23 -13.94 4.69
N LEU A 8 4.43 -13.87 3.38
CA LEU A 8 5.56 -13.14 2.82
C LEU A 8 5.21 -11.66 2.71
N VAL A 9 5.92 -10.83 3.45
CA VAL A 9 5.77 -9.37 3.38
C VAL A 9 6.89 -8.78 2.52
N GLN A 10 6.52 -7.96 1.52
CA GLN A 10 7.48 -7.25 0.68
C GLN A 10 7.12 -5.77 0.60
N LYS A 11 8.15 -4.90 0.64
CA LYS A 11 8.00 -3.46 0.46
C LYS A 11 8.66 -3.01 -0.85
N PHE A 12 7.95 -2.19 -1.63
CA PHE A 12 8.46 -1.54 -2.84
C PHE A 12 8.41 -0.03 -2.67
N GLY A 13 9.58 0.61 -2.72
CA GLY A 13 9.72 2.06 -2.60
C GLY A 13 9.35 2.80 -3.88
N GLY A 14 9.31 4.14 -3.82
CA GLY A 14 8.89 5.02 -4.92
C GLY A 14 9.64 4.80 -6.23
N SER A 15 10.94 4.54 -6.17
CA SER A 15 11.74 4.22 -7.38
C SER A 15 11.28 2.94 -8.07
N SER A 16 10.83 1.93 -7.32
CA SER A 16 10.29 0.69 -7.87
C SER A 16 8.89 0.87 -8.44
N MET A 17 8.14 1.85 -7.95
CA MET A 17 6.78 2.18 -8.36
C MET A 17 6.72 3.38 -9.32
N GLY A 18 7.87 3.89 -9.79
CA GLY A 18 8.01 5.19 -10.45
C GLY A 18 7.40 5.32 -11.85
N SER A 19 6.90 4.25 -12.46
CA SER A 19 6.17 4.31 -13.73
C SER A 19 5.25 3.10 -13.89
N VAL A 20 4.33 3.17 -14.85
CA VAL A 20 3.43 2.04 -15.19
C VAL A 20 4.23 0.78 -15.55
N GLU A 21 5.31 0.93 -16.32
CA GLU A 21 6.17 -0.18 -16.73
C GLU A 21 6.87 -0.82 -15.52
N ARG A 22 7.30 -0.02 -14.55
CA ARG A 22 7.92 -0.51 -13.31
C ARG A 22 6.89 -1.24 -12.44
N ILE A 23 5.67 -0.70 -12.33
CA ILE A 23 4.57 -1.36 -11.61
C ILE A 23 4.26 -2.73 -12.25
N LYS A 24 4.20 -2.82 -13.57
CA LYS A 24 4.00 -4.11 -14.27
C LYS A 24 5.12 -5.09 -13.99
N LYS A 25 6.39 -4.67 -14.04
CA LYS A 25 7.53 -5.52 -13.69
C LYS A 25 7.52 -5.98 -12.23
N VAL A 26 7.12 -5.11 -11.31
CA VAL A 26 6.93 -5.47 -9.90
C VAL A 26 5.81 -6.49 -9.77
N ALA A 27 4.67 -6.28 -10.45
CA ALA A 27 3.54 -7.21 -10.44
C ALA A 27 3.93 -8.60 -10.97
N GLU A 28 4.74 -8.69 -12.05
CA GLU A 28 5.25 -9.96 -12.58
C GLU A 28 6.06 -10.75 -11.53
N ARG A 29 6.98 -10.08 -10.81
CA ARG A 29 7.79 -10.69 -9.75
C ARG A 29 6.94 -11.18 -8.57
N ILE A 30 5.91 -10.40 -8.21
CA ILE A 30 4.98 -10.77 -7.15
C ILE A 30 4.12 -11.95 -7.60
N ALA A 31 3.60 -11.90 -8.83
CA ALA A 31 2.78 -12.96 -9.40
C ALA A 31 3.50 -14.32 -9.45
N GLU A 32 4.79 -14.32 -9.78
CA GLU A 32 5.61 -15.53 -9.75
C GLU A 32 5.63 -16.19 -8.36
N LYS A 33 5.80 -15.40 -7.30
CA LYS A 33 5.78 -15.90 -5.92
C LYS A 33 4.38 -16.37 -5.49
N ALA A 34 3.35 -15.58 -5.84
CA ALA A 34 1.97 -15.95 -5.56
C ALA A 34 1.59 -17.29 -6.22
N ARG A 35 1.99 -17.50 -7.49
CA ARG A 35 1.74 -18.78 -8.20
C ARG A 35 2.44 -19.98 -7.56
N ARG A 36 3.50 -19.76 -6.77
CA ARG A 36 4.16 -20.81 -5.96
C ARG A 36 3.40 -21.10 -4.65
N GLY A 37 2.25 -20.46 -4.44
CA GLY A 37 1.38 -20.68 -3.28
C GLY A 37 1.67 -19.76 -2.09
N HIS A 38 2.55 -18.75 -2.22
CA HIS A 38 2.80 -17.82 -1.12
C HIS A 38 1.57 -16.92 -0.85
N ARG A 39 1.25 -16.72 0.42
CA ARG A 39 0.36 -15.66 0.88
C ARG A 39 1.17 -14.39 0.99
N MET A 40 0.76 -13.32 0.33
CA MET A 40 1.60 -12.14 0.25
C MET A 40 0.91 -10.87 0.74
N VAL A 41 1.64 -10.09 1.52
CA VAL A 41 1.35 -8.67 1.78
C VAL A 41 2.42 -7.84 1.09
N VAL A 42 2.00 -6.96 0.21
CA VAL A 42 2.90 -6.07 -0.54
C VAL A 42 2.61 -4.65 -0.14
N VAL A 43 3.59 -3.97 0.45
CA VAL A 43 3.50 -2.57 0.83
C VAL A 43 4.14 -1.72 -0.27
N VAL A 44 3.42 -0.74 -0.77
CA VAL A 44 3.87 0.11 -1.88
C VAL A 44 3.94 1.58 -1.49
N SER A 45 4.92 2.29 -2.02
CA SER A 45 5.03 3.75 -1.95
C SER A 45 4.32 4.42 -3.12
N ALA A 46 4.14 5.73 -3.06
CA ALA A 46 3.64 6.54 -4.18
C ALA A 46 4.54 6.38 -5.43
N MET A 47 3.98 6.71 -6.58
CA MET A 47 4.71 6.64 -7.86
C MET A 47 5.68 7.80 -7.99
N GLY A 48 6.98 7.52 -8.21
CA GLY A 48 7.99 8.52 -8.53
C GLY A 48 7.89 9.76 -7.64
N ASP A 49 7.66 10.90 -8.27
CA ASP A 49 7.61 12.22 -7.62
C ASP A 49 6.19 12.63 -7.18
N THR A 50 5.21 11.71 -7.21
CA THR A 50 3.80 12.00 -6.88
C THR A 50 3.64 12.68 -5.52
N THR A 51 4.41 12.26 -4.51
CA THR A 51 4.36 12.87 -3.17
C THR A 51 4.79 14.33 -3.23
N ASP A 52 5.89 14.63 -3.93
CA ASP A 52 6.41 15.99 -4.09
C ASP A 52 5.42 16.87 -4.88
N ASP A 53 4.80 16.32 -5.93
CA ASP A 53 3.77 17.01 -6.71
C ASP A 53 2.55 17.35 -5.86
N LEU A 54 2.11 16.44 -4.99
CA LEU A 54 0.98 16.66 -4.08
C LEU A 54 1.30 17.73 -3.03
N ILE A 55 2.52 17.73 -2.48
CA ILE A 55 3.01 18.77 -1.56
C ILE A 55 3.06 20.11 -2.30
N ALA A 56 3.61 20.15 -3.50
CA ALA A 56 3.67 21.35 -4.32
C ALA A 56 2.27 21.89 -4.66
N LEU A 57 1.32 21.00 -4.92
CA LEU A 57 -0.08 21.38 -5.16
C LEU A 57 -0.71 22.01 -3.91
N MET A 58 -0.50 21.43 -2.73
CA MET A 58 -0.98 21.98 -1.47
C MET A 58 -0.40 23.37 -1.19
N ASN A 59 0.91 23.56 -1.43
CA ASN A 59 1.60 24.83 -1.23
C ASN A 59 1.11 25.95 -2.19
N LYS A 60 0.49 25.61 -3.32
CA LYS A 60 -0.18 26.58 -4.20
C LYS A 60 -1.50 27.08 -3.61
N VAL A 61 -2.15 26.27 -2.77
CA VAL A 61 -3.41 26.64 -2.11
C VAL A 61 -3.13 27.46 -0.85
N THR A 62 -2.14 27.07 -0.06
CA THR A 62 -1.75 27.77 1.16
C THR A 62 -0.26 27.66 1.44
N PRO A 63 0.43 28.75 1.84
CA PRO A 63 1.86 28.70 2.17
C PRO A 63 2.14 28.00 3.50
N VAL A 64 1.12 27.81 4.35
CA VAL A 64 1.24 27.14 5.65
C VAL A 64 0.11 26.11 5.76
N PRO A 65 0.26 24.95 5.12
CA PRO A 65 -0.74 23.89 5.20
C PRO A 65 -0.83 23.30 6.61
N GLU A 66 -2.05 23.03 7.05
CA GLU A 66 -2.23 22.21 8.26
C GLU A 66 -1.68 20.81 8.03
N ARG A 67 -0.90 20.29 8.98
CA ARG A 67 -0.23 18.99 8.87
C ARG A 67 -1.21 17.86 8.55
N ARG A 68 -2.39 17.87 9.20
CA ARG A 68 -3.42 16.85 8.97
C ARG A 68 -3.87 16.80 7.51
N GLU A 69 -4.11 17.96 6.88
CA GLU A 69 -4.57 18.04 5.49
C GLU A 69 -3.43 17.67 4.51
N LEU A 70 -2.19 18.02 4.88
CA LEU A 70 -1.01 17.62 4.11
C LEU A 70 -0.83 16.09 4.14
N ASP A 71 -0.93 15.48 5.31
CA ASP A 71 -0.83 14.02 5.45
C ASP A 71 -1.95 13.30 4.67
N HIS A 72 -3.18 13.84 4.68
CA HIS A 72 -4.30 13.29 3.92
C HIS A 72 -4.04 13.31 2.41
N ILE A 73 -3.57 14.43 1.86
CA ILE A 73 -3.31 14.51 0.41
C ILE A 73 -2.14 13.58 0.02
N MET A 74 -1.08 13.53 0.82
CA MET A 74 0.06 12.66 0.56
C MET A 74 -0.34 11.16 0.55
N ALA A 75 -1.21 10.73 1.46
CA ALA A 75 -1.69 9.36 1.52
C ALA A 75 -2.40 8.92 0.23
N THR A 76 -3.01 9.85 -0.52
CA THR A 76 -3.69 9.52 -1.78
C THR A 76 -2.73 8.97 -2.85
N GLY A 77 -1.49 9.44 -2.89
CA GLY A 77 -0.48 8.97 -3.84
C GLY A 77 -0.21 7.46 -3.72
N GLU A 78 -0.15 6.95 -2.50
CA GLU A 78 0.07 5.52 -2.28
C GLU A 78 -1.20 4.68 -2.49
N MET A 79 -2.39 5.26 -2.29
CA MET A 79 -3.65 4.61 -2.64
C MET A 79 -3.75 4.38 -4.15
N VAL A 80 -3.27 5.33 -4.96
CA VAL A 80 -3.17 5.18 -6.42
C VAL A 80 -2.25 4.02 -6.77
N SER A 81 -1.02 4.01 -6.25
CA SER A 81 -0.04 2.93 -6.49
C SER A 81 -0.55 1.55 -6.09
N ALA A 82 -1.18 1.44 -4.91
CA ALA A 82 -1.73 0.18 -4.42
C ALA A 82 -2.85 -0.33 -5.34
N SER A 83 -3.70 0.56 -5.83
CA SER A 83 -4.79 0.21 -6.75
C SER A 83 -4.26 -0.26 -8.10
N LEU A 84 -3.28 0.44 -8.67
CA LEU A 84 -2.63 0.08 -9.94
C LEU A 84 -1.89 -1.26 -9.84
N ALA A 85 -1.15 -1.49 -8.75
CA ALA A 85 -0.45 -2.75 -8.54
C ALA A 85 -1.42 -3.92 -8.37
N ALA A 86 -2.53 -3.73 -7.63
CA ALA A 86 -3.56 -4.75 -7.50
C ALA A 86 -4.25 -5.05 -8.85
N ALA A 87 -4.49 -4.02 -9.68
CA ALA A 87 -5.04 -4.20 -11.02
C ALA A 87 -4.07 -4.98 -11.93
N ALA A 88 -2.77 -4.62 -11.93
CA ALA A 88 -1.76 -5.32 -12.71
C ALA A 88 -1.62 -6.80 -12.31
N LEU A 89 -1.73 -7.11 -11.01
CA LEU A 89 -1.73 -8.49 -10.52
C LEU A 89 -2.96 -9.27 -10.99
N LYS A 90 -4.15 -8.64 -11.01
CA LYS A 90 -5.36 -9.27 -11.55
C LYS A 90 -5.25 -9.57 -13.03
N ASP A 91 -4.65 -8.67 -13.80
CA ASP A 91 -4.38 -8.87 -15.23
C ASP A 91 -3.45 -10.07 -15.48
N LEU A 92 -2.55 -10.36 -14.54
CA LEU A 92 -1.68 -11.55 -14.53
C LEU A 92 -2.37 -12.82 -13.96
N GLY A 93 -3.66 -12.78 -13.69
CA GLY A 93 -4.44 -13.91 -13.16
C GLY A 93 -4.23 -14.16 -11.65
N VAL A 94 -3.66 -13.22 -10.91
CA VAL A 94 -3.45 -13.34 -9.47
C VAL A 94 -4.58 -12.66 -8.70
N ARG A 95 -5.20 -13.39 -7.76
CA ARG A 95 -6.20 -12.82 -6.85
C ARG A 95 -5.55 -11.79 -5.94
N SER A 96 -5.86 -10.52 -6.15
CA SER A 96 -5.27 -9.39 -5.44
C SER A 96 -6.32 -8.38 -5.00
N ARG A 97 -6.00 -7.61 -3.96
CA ARG A 97 -6.83 -6.51 -3.47
C ARG A 97 -5.95 -5.42 -2.86
N SER A 98 -6.27 -4.16 -3.16
CA SER A 98 -5.65 -3.01 -2.49
C SER A 98 -6.31 -2.73 -1.13
N PHE A 99 -5.49 -2.30 -0.18
CA PHE A 99 -5.88 -1.93 1.17
C PHE A 99 -5.25 -0.59 1.55
N ASN A 100 -5.97 0.20 2.33
CA ASN A 100 -5.52 1.47 2.91
C ASN A 100 -5.95 1.57 4.38
N ALA A 101 -5.56 2.64 5.07
CA ALA A 101 -5.86 2.87 6.48
C ALA A 101 -7.36 2.81 6.78
N PHE A 102 -8.19 3.37 5.90
CA PHE A 102 -9.64 3.43 6.12
C PHE A 102 -10.28 2.04 6.07
N ASN A 103 -9.95 1.23 5.06
CA ASN A 103 -10.56 -0.09 4.93
C ASN A 103 -9.93 -1.14 5.85
N LEU A 104 -8.69 -0.94 6.33
CA LEU A 104 -8.09 -1.75 7.40
C LEU A 104 -8.42 -1.24 8.80
N GLN A 105 -8.95 -0.04 8.93
CA GLN A 105 -9.14 0.65 10.21
C GLN A 105 -7.82 0.68 11.01
N LEU A 106 -6.80 1.31 10.42
CA LEU A 106 -5.55 1.54 11.13
C LEU A 106 -5.76 2.63 12.18
N PHE A 107 -5.38 2.34 13.40
CA PHE A 107 -5.39 3.30 14.50
C PHE A 107 -3.94 3.63 14.85
N SER A 108 -3.66 4.90 14.94
CA SER A 108 -2.36 5.41 15.36
C SER A 108 -2.50 6.27 16.61
N GLU A 109 -1.44 6.38 17.34
CA GLU A 109 -1.31 7.25 18.50
C GLU A 109 -0.04 8.09 18.37
N MET A 110 -0.12 9.36 18.75
CA MET A 110 1.02 10.26 18.73
C MET A 110 1.95 9.94 19.90
N GLN A 111 3.23 9.69 19.57
CA GLN A 111 4.29 9.49 20.55
C GLN A 111 5.43 10.47 20.26
N GLY A 112 5.50 11.56 21.03
CA GLY A 112 6.39 12.67 20.71
C GLY A 112 5.92 13.44 19.47
N GLU A 113 6.76 13.48 18.42
CA GLU A 113 6.45 14.11 17.13
C GLU A 113 5.95 13.13 16.07
N ASP A 114 5.98 11.82 16.34
CA ASP A 114 5.65 10.75 15.41
C ASP A 114 4.34 10.04 15.75
N TYR A 115 3.69 9.49 14.73
CA TYR A 115 2.53 8.61 14.88
C TYR A 115 2.93 7.16 14.74
N ASN A 116 2.58 6.34 15.72
CA ASN A 116 2.79 4.90 15.70
C ASN A 116 1.47 4.15 15.52
N ILE A 117 1.46 3.16 14.63
CA ILE A 117 0.29 2.28 14.48
C ILE A 117 0.19 1.39 15.72
N ILE A 118 -0.91 1.53 16.45
CA ILE A 118 -1.18 0.76 17.68
C ILE A 118 -2.16 -0.40 17.47
N ARG A 119 -2.98 -0.34 16.41
CA ARG A 119 -3.99 -1.37 16.15
C ARG A 119 -4.43 -1.38 14.70
N ILE A 120 -4.69 -2.57 14.18
CA ILE A 120 -5.40 -2.81 12.91
C ILE A 120 -6.79 -3.34 13.25
N GLY A 121 -7.82 -2.49 13.11
CA GLY A 121 -9.19 -2.83 13.53
C GLY A 121 -9.80 -3.98 12.70
N ARG A 122 -9.45 -4.07 11.43
CA ARG A 122 -9.92 -5.12 10.51
C ARG A 122 -8.83 -6.12 10.12
N ALA A 123 -7.91 -6.44 11.04
CA ALA A 123 -6.88 -7.43 10.82
C ALA A 123 -7.44 -8.80 10.40
N ARG A 124 -8.61 -9.19 10.95
CA ARG A 124 -9.29 -10.42 10.57
C ARG A 124 -9.70 -10.42 9.09
N GLN A 125 -10.21 -9.30 8.56
CA GLN A 125 -10.58 -9.19 7.15
C GLN A 125 -9.37 -9.36 6.22
N LEU A 126 -8.22 -8.81 6.60
CA LEU A 126 -6.96 -9.02 5.88
C LEU A 126 -6.53 -10.48 5.95
N ALA A 127 -6.60 -11.10 7.14
CA ALA A 127 -6.25 -12.51 7.34
C ALA A 127 -7.14 -13.46 6.54
N GLU A 128 -8.45 -13.21 6.49
CA GLU A 128 -9.42 -13.99 5.71
C GLU A 128 -9.20 -13.85 4.19
N PHE A 129 -8.68 -12.71 3.75
CA PHE A 129 -8.33 -12.51 2.34
C PHE A 129 -7.06 -13.29 1.95
N LEU A 130 -6.12 -13.46 2.89
CA LEU A 130 -4.80 -14.04 2.63
C LEU A 130 -4.85 -15.57 2.58
N GLU A 131 -5.17 -16.11 1.41
CA GLU A 131 -5.09 -17.54 1.08
C GLU A 131 -3.83 -17.84 0.24
N PRO A 132 -3.43 -19.11 0.08
CA PRO A 132 -2.34 -19.47 -0.84
C PRO A 132 -2.56 -18.88 -2.23
N GLY A 133 -1.54 -18.18 -2.75
CA GLY A 133 -1.60 -17.56 -4.08
C GLY A 133 -2.32 -16.20 -4.12
N THR A 134 -2.71 -15.62 -2.98
CA THR A 134 -3.33 -14.29 -2.94
C THR A 134 -2.34 -13.19 -2.55
N VAL A 135 -2.61 -11.97 -2.99
CA VAL A 135 -1.78 -10.79 -2.73
C VAL A 135 -2.63 -9.64 -2.19
N ALA A 136 -2.39 -9.24 -0.95
CA ALA A 136 -2.89 -7.98 -0.40
C ALA A 136 -1.88 -6.86 -0.69
N VAL A 137 -2.29 -5.82 -1.43
CA VAL A 137 -1.45 -4.66 -1.71
C VAL A 137 -1.85 -3.53 -0.78
N VAL A 138 -0.93 -3.08 0.06
CA VAL A 138 -1.20 -2.09 1.12
C VAL A 138 -0.47 -0.79 0.80
N ALA A 139 -1.17 0.33 0.89
CA ALA A 139 -0.56 1.65 0.83
C ALA A 139 0.38 1.83 2.04
N GLY A 140 1.61 2.28 1.84
CA GLY A 140 2.64 2.30 2.88
C GLY A 140 2.55 3.50 3.81
N PHE A 141 2.27 4.68 3.26
CA PHE A 141 2.00 5.90 4.02
C PHE A 141 0.49 6.06 4.22
N GLN A 142 0.11 6.31 5.46
CA GLN A 142 -1.32 6.32 5.84
C GLN A 142 -1.62 7.50 6.77
#